data_ef3a0efa1eea263731dd78f73eea7aff
#
_entry.id   ef3a0efa1eea263731dd78f73eea7aff
#
_cell.length_a   1.000
_cell.length_b   1.000
_cell.length_c   1.000
_cell.angle_alpha   90.00
_cell.angle_beta   90.00
_cell.angle_gamma   90.00
#
_symmetry.space_group_name_H-M   'P 1'
#
loop_
_entity.id
_entity.type
_entity.pdbx_description
1 polymer ?
#
loop_
_entity_poly.entity_id
_entity_poly.type
_entity_poly.pdbx_seq_one_letter_code
_entity_poly.pdbx_strand_id
1 'polypeptide(L)'
;MSYLGKSYHPPGTAPGTLDDRQRGAIEIRLVDYDGTDYVERTLERAEDCTPYLDRVSRTWVQVNGRPDADTLRSLGRLFDLHELALEDVLNTGQRPKLDIFGDQLFVVLAMPVHRD
;
A
#
# COMPACT_ATOMS: atom_id res chain seq x y z
N MET A 1 -4.40 2.94 2.98
CA MET A 1 -3.24 3.77 3.38
C MET A 1 -3.72 4.92 4.23
N SER A 2 -3.10 5.15 5.37
CA SER A 2 -3.48 6.28 6.19
C SER A 2 -3.05 7.59 5.51
N TYR A 3 -3.80 8.65 5.79
CA TYR A 3 -3.57 9.97 5.24
C TYR A 3 -2.15 10.45 5.55
N LEU A 4 -1.42 10.88 4.53
CA LEU A 4 -0.04 11.31 4.61
C LEU A 4 0.91 10.30 5.23
N GLY A 5 0.49 9.06 5.38
CA GLY A 5 1.31 8.03 5.99
C GLY A 5 1.76 8.30 7.40
N LYS A 6 1.20 9.32 8.03
CA LYS A 6 1.53 9.61 9.42
C LYS A 6 0.85 8.61 10.32
N SER A 7 1.65 8.01 11.17
CA SER A 7 1.16 7.16 12.23
C SER A 7 0.70 8.05 13.37
N TYR A 8 -0.59 8.06 13.65
CA TYR A 8 -1.13 8.83 14.76
C TYR A 8 -1.29 7.89 15.94
N HIS A 9 -0.50 8.12 16.96
CA HIS A 9 -0.66 7.43 18.22
C HIS A 9 -1.79 8.08 19.02
N PRO A 10 -2.47 7.31 19.88
CA PRO A 10 -3.43 7.89 20.80
C PRO A 10 -2.78 9.00 21.65
N PRO A 11 -3.56 10.01 22.06
CA PRO A 11 -3.05 11.03 22.96
C PRO A 11 -2.42 10.40 24.20
N GLY A 12 -1.24 10.91 24.59
CA GLY A 12 -0.50 10.38 25.72
C GLY A 12 0.50 9.28 25.39
N THR A 13 0.54 8.81 24.16
CA THR A 13 1.57 7.87 23.73
C THR A 13 2.92 8.55 23.67
N ALA A 14 3.94 7.91 24.23
CA ALA A 14 5.30 8.46 24.21
C ALA A 14 5.81 8.61 22.78
N PRO A 15 6.49 9.71 22.45
CA PRO A 15 7.09 9.88 21.13
C PRO A 15 8.03 8.71 20.81
N GLY A 16 7.95 8.22 19.59
CA GLY A 16 8.78 7.11 19.13
C GLY A 16 8.28 5.73 19.56
N THR A 17 7.25 5.67 20.36
CA THR A 17 6.62 4.39 20.70
C THR A 17 5.91 3.86 19.47
N LEU A 18 6.33 2.70 19.00
CA LEU A 18 5.63 2.00 17.93
C LEU A 18 4.66 1.03 18.57
N ASP A 19 3.39 1.18 18.22
CA ASP A 19 2.38 0.21 18.58
C ASP A 19 2.69 -1.08 17.80
N ASP A 20 2.94 -2.16 18.52
CA ASP A 20 3.21 -3.46 17.91
C ASP A 20 2.08 -3.91 17.00
N ARG A 21 0.86 -3.45 17.27
CA ARG A 21 -0.27 -3.71 16.39
C ARG A 21 -0.11 -3.03 15.04
N GLN A 22 0.53 -1.87 15.00
CA GLN A 22 0.79 -1.17 13.73
C GLN A 22 1.92 -1.82 12.95
N ARG A 23 2.89 -2.43 13.63
CA ARG A 23 3.97 -3.16 12.97
C ARG A 23 3.51 -4.46 12.35
N GLY A 24 2.59 -5.16 13.01
CA GLY A 24 2.14 -6.47 12.57
C GLY A 24 0.84 -6.45 11.78
N ALA A 25 0.20 -5.28 11.63
CA ALA A 25 -1.17 -5.18 11.15
C ALA A 25 -1.27 -4.80 9.68
N ILE A 26 -0.34 -5.22 8.85
CA ILE A 26 -0.46 -5.03 7.41
C ILE A 26 -1.49 -6.02 6.90
N GLU A 27 -2.50 -5.51 6.25
CA GLU A 27 -3.47 -6.32 5.55
C GLU A 27 -3.29 -6.11 4.05
N ILE A 28 -3.07 -7.19 3.32
CA ILE A 28 -2.98 -7.16 1.87
C ILE A 28 -4.24 -7.83 1.32
N ARG A 29 -5.02 -7.06 0.60
CA ARG A 29 -6.22 -7.56 -0.08
C ARG A 29 -6.02 -7.46 -1.58
N LEU A 30 -6.43 -8.50 -2.27
CA LEU A 30 -6.31 -8.55 -3.71
C LEU A 30 -7.69 -8.80 -4.31
N VAL A 31 -8.03 -8.00 -5.30
CA VAL A 31 -9.22 -8.23 -6.13
C VAL A 31 -8.73 -8.38 -7.57
N ASP A 32 -9.02 -9.52 -8.15
CA ASP A 32 -8.72 -9.80 -9.56
C ASP A 32 -10.05 -9.91 -10.30
N TYR A 33 -10.21 -9.11 -11.34
CA TYR A 33 -11.50 -9.01 -12.01
C TYR A 33 -11.37 -8.87 -13.51
N ASP A 34 -12.41 -9.31 -14.20
CA ASP A 34 -12.59 -9.11 -15.64
C ASP A 34 -14.03 -8.64 -15.89
N GLY A 35 -14.48 -8.72 -17.13
CA GLY A 35 -15.82 -8.26 -17.48
C GLY A 35 -16.97 -9.13 -16.96
N THR A 36 -16.69 -10.30 -16.43
CA THR A 36 -17.72 -11.26 -16.02
C THR A 36 -17.60 -11.71 -14.58
N ASP A 37 -16.38 -11.84 -14.05
CA ASP A 37 -16.13 -12.39 -12.72
C ASP A 37 -15.12 -11.59 -11.94
N TYR A 38 -15.12 -11.79 -10.63
CA TYR A 38 -14.07 -11.28 -9.76
C TYR A 38 -13.73 -12.30 -8.68
N VAL A 39 -12.50 -12.22 -8.21
CA VAL A 39 -11.99 -13.00 -7.09
C VAL A 39 -11.42 -12.03 -6.08
N GLU A 40 -11.78 -12.20 -4.80
CA GLU A 40 -11.25 -11.40 -3.71
C GLU A 40 -10.51 -12.31 -2.74
N ARG A 41 -9.30 -11.89 -2.36
CA ARG A 41 -8.45 -12.65 -1.45
C ARG A 41 -7.80 -11.74 -0.42
N THR A 42 -7.62 -12.24 0.79
CA THR A 42 -6.73 -11.64 1.76
C THR A 42 -5.43 -12.42 1.73
N LEU A 43 -4.32 -11.73 1.54
CA LEU A 43 -3.01 -12.34 1.39
C LEU A 43 -2.16 -12.09 2.63
N GLU A 44 -1.32 -13.04 2.97
CA GLU A 44 -0.41 -12.90 4.10
C GLU A 44 0.89 -12.20 3.70
N ARG A 45 1.33 -12.40 2.45
CA ARG A 45 2.59 -11.86 1.96
C ARG A 45 2.43 -11.29 0.56
N ALA A 46 3.32 -10.35 0.22
CA ALA A 46 3.33 -9.76 -1.11
C ALA A 46 3.51 -10.81 -2.21
N GLU A 47 4.33 -11.82 -1.96
CA GLU A 47 4.62 -12.90 -2.92
C GLU A 47 3.37 -13.68 -3.31
N ASP A 48 2.35 -13.66 -2.50
CA ASP A 48 1.08 -14.35 -2.79
C ASP A 48 0.33 -13.69 -3.96
N CYS A 49 0.75 -12.51 -4.41
CA CYS A 49 0.23 -11.90 -5.62
C CYS A 49 0.72 -12.58 -6.91
N THR A 50 1.77 -13.39 -6.83
CA THR A 50 2.43 -13.95 -8.02
C THR A 50 1.49 -14.65 -9.00
N PRO A 51 0.52 -15.47 -8.56
CA PRO A 51 -0.39 -16.14 -9.51
C PRO A 51 -1.23 -15.19 -10.37
N TYR A 52 -1.33 -13.92 -9.99
CA TYR A 52 -2.19 -12.95 -10.66
C TYR A 52 -1.44 -12.05 -11.64
N LEU A 53 -0.10 -12.15 -11.70
CA LEU A 53 0.72 -11.23 -12.49
C LEU A 53 0.57 -11.41 -14.00
N ASP A 54 0.36 -12.64 -14.45
CA ASP A 54 0.34 -12.99 -15.88
C ASP A 54 -1.08 -13.16 -16.44
N ARG A 55 -2.08 -12.70 -15.69
CA ARG A 55 -3.47 -12.81 -16.15
C ARG A 55 -3.87 -11.61 -16.99
N VAL A 56 -4.77 -11.85 -17.94
CA VAL A 56 -5.35 -10.79 -18.77
C VAL A 56 -6.30 -9.90 -17.96
N SER A 57 -6.81 -10.43 -16.85
CA SER A 57 -7.66 -9.69 -15.91
C SER A 57 -6.94 -8.51 -15.29
N ARG A 58 -7.71 -7.66 -14.64
CA ARG A 58 -7.17 -6.52 -13.88
C ARG A 58 -7.03 -6.91 -12.42
N THR A 59 -5.94 -6.49 -11.82
CA THR A 59 -5.63 -6.80 -10.43
C THR A 59 -5.54 -5.51 -9.63
N TRP A 60 -6.30 -5.47 -8.55
CA TRP A 60 -6.24 -4.40 -7.56
C TRP A 60 -5.61 -4.98 -6.31
N VAL A 61 -4.50 -4.41 -5.89
CA VAL A 61 -3.83 -4.80 -4.65
C VAL A 61 -3.91 -3.65 -3.67
N GLN A 62 -4.55 -3.89 -2.53
CA GLN A 62 -4.71 -2.90 -1.50
C GLN A 62 -3.88 -3.32 -0.28
N VAL A 63 -2.99 -2.44 0.15
CA VAL A 63 -2.18 -2.65 1.34
C VAL A 63 -2.64 -1.67 2.40
N ASN A 64 -3.27 -2.18 3.44
CA ASN A 64 -3.73 -1.38 4.56
C ASN A 64 -2.69 -1.42 5.68
N GLY A 65 -2.50 -0.30 6.34
CA GLY A 65 -1.51 -0.16 7.37
C GLY A 65 -0.23 0.46 6.83
N ARG A 66 0.83 0.35 7.60
CA ARG A 66 2.12 0.91 7.23
C ARG A 66 3.06 -0.22 6.80
N PRO A 67 3.25 -0.41 5.50
CA PRO A 67 4.11 -1.47 5.01
C PRO A 67 5.57 -1.21 5.41
N ASP A 68 6.28 -2.26 5.75
CA ASP A 68 7.71 -2.17 5.98
C ASP A 68 8.47 -2.13 4.65
N ALA A 69 9.78 -1.87 4.74
CA ALA A 69 10.61 -1.77 3.55
C ALA A 69 10.68 -3.09 2.77
N ASP A 70 10.67 -4.21 3.47
CA ASP A 70 10.76 -5.53 2.81
C ASP A 70 9.50 -5.84 2.02
N THR A 71 8.33 -5.56 2.58
CA THR A 71 7.06 -5.72 1.87
C THR A 71 7.00 -4.83 0.64
N LEU A 72 7.42 -3.58 0.76
CA LEU A 72 7.44 -2.65 -0.37
C LEU A 72 8.43 -3.07 -1.45
N ARG A 73 9.60 -3.58 -1.08
CA ARG A 73 10.56 -4.10 -2.06
C ARG A 73 10.01 -5.31 -2.79
N SER A 74 9.32 -6.19 -2.08
CA SER A 74 8.68 -7.35 -2.71
C SER A 74 7.61 -6.92 -3.70
N LEU A 75 6.74 -5.99 -3.33
CA LEU A 75 5.75 -5.44 -4.24
C LEU A 75 6.41 -4.72 -5.42
N GLY A 76 7.48 -3.99 -5.16
CA GLY A 76 8.23 -3.30 -6.20
C GLY A 76 8.79 -4.25 -7.24
N ARG A 77 9.32 -5.39 -6.81
CA ARG A 77 9.83 -6.42 -7.74
C ARG A 77 8.72 -7.10 -8.50
N LEU A 78 7.64 -7.44 -7.82
CA LEU A 78 6.53 -8.16 -8.43
C LEU A 78 5.81 -7.33 -9.49
N PHE A 79 5.62 -6.04 -9.23
CA PHE A 79 4.89 -5.15 -10.12
C PHE A 79 5.78 -4.18 -10.89
N ASP A 80 7.08 -4.35 -10.81
CA ASP A 80 8.08 -3.50 -11.47
C ASP A 80 7.85 -2.01 -11.16
N LEU A 81 7.71 -1.70 -9.88
CA LEU A 81 7.48 -0.34 -9.44
C LEU A 81 8.79 0.45 -9.39
N HIS A 82 8.69 1.72 -9.77
CA HIS A 82 9.86 2.59 -9.77
C HIS A 82 10.38 2.81 -8.34
N GLU A 83 11.70 2.79 -8.18
CA GLU A 83 12.34 2.92 -6.88
C GLU A 83 11.98 4.22 -6.17
N LEU A 84 11.89 5.32 -6.91
CA LEU A 84 11.50 6.60 -6.33
C LEU A 84 10.06 6.59 -5.80
N ALA A 85 9.17 5.85 -6.44
CA ALA A 85 7.81 5.69 -5.94
C ALA A 85 7.80 4.94 -4.61
N LEU A 86 8.62 3.90 -4.47
CA LEU A 86 8.74 3.15 -3.23
C LEU A 86 9.30 4.02 -2.09
N GLU A 87 10.29 4.83 -2.39
CA GLU A 87 10.83 5.77 -1.41
C GLU A 87 9.77 6.77 -0.93
N ASP A 88 8.95 7.26 -1.85
CA ASP A 88 7.88 8.18 -1.51
C ASP A 88 6.81 7.54 -0.63
N VAL A 89 6.52 6.28 -0.83
CA VAL A 89 5.58 5.55 0.04
C VAL A 89 6.15 5.41 1.46
N LEU A 90 7.45 5.17 1.58
CA LEU A 90 8.11 5.08 2.88
C LEU A 90 8.25 6.44 3.56
N ASN A 91 8.36 7.50 2.77
CA ASN A 91 8.52 8.86 3.28
C ASN A 91 7.15 9.46 3.56
N THR A 92 6.74 9.39 4.82
CA THR A 92 5.43 9.89 5.24
C THR A 92 5.36 11.42 5.21
N GLY A 93 4.17 11.95 5.02
CA GLY A 93 3.96 13.41 5.02
C GLY A 93 4.11 14.06 3.66
N GLN A 94 4.10 13.30 2.60
CA GLN A 94 4.12 13.83 1.24
C GLN A 94 2.87 14.65 0.94
N ARG A 95 3.05 15.72 0.16
CA ARG A 95 1.91 16.46 -0.37
C ARG A 95 1.23 15.65 -1.46
N PRO A 96 -0.07 15.85 -1.69
CA PRO A 96 -0.73 15.25 -2.84
C PRO A 96 0.02 15.58 -4.12
N LYS A 97 0.27 14.58 -4.93
CA LYS A 97 1.01 14.76 -6.18
C LYS A 97 0.71 13.64 -7.16
N LEU A 98 1.07 13.90 -8.40
CA LEU A 98 0.98 12.95 -9.49
C LEU A 98 2.33 12.90 -10.20
N ASP A 99 2.90 11.71 -10.29
CA ASP A 99 4.13 11.47 -11.03
C ASP A 99 3.94 10.35 -12.05
N ILE A 100 4.65 10.44 -13.15
CA ILE A 100 4.64 9.41 -14.18
C ILE A 100 6.03 8.79 -14.24
N PHE A 101 6.09 7.47 -14.05
CA PHE A 101 7.32 6.69 -14.15
C PHE A 101 7.14 5.65 -15.26
N GLY A 102 7.68 5.94 -16.45
CA GLY A 102 7.47 5.06 -17.60
C GLY A 102 6.00 4.96 -17.97
N ASP A 103 5.44 3.76 -17.92
CA ASP A 103 4.03 3.49 -18.16
C ASP A 103 3.21 3.42 -16.86
N GLN A 104 3.80 3.78 -15.74
CA GLN A 104 3.14 3.75 -14.44
C GLN A 104 2.77 5.14 -13.98
N LEU A 105 1.60 5.23 -13.36
CA LEU A 105 1.09 6.44 -12.76
C LEU A 105 1.17 6.30 -11.24
N PHE A 106 1.88 7.24 -10.62
CA PHE A 106 2.02 7.28 -9.17
C PHE A 106 1.24 8.47 -8.62
N VAL A 107 0.28 8.20 -7.73
CA VAL A 107 -0.60 9.22 -7.20
C VAL A 107 -0.56 9.21 -5.68
N VAL A 108 -0.32 10.36 -5.09
CA VAL A 108 -0.44 10.56 -3.64
C VAL A 108 -1.68 11.41 -3.39
N LEU A 109 -2.60 10.87 -2.62
CA LEU A 109 -3.85 11.54 -2.30
C LEU A 109 -4.00 11.71 -0.80
N ALA A 110 -4.65 12.79 -0.42
CA ALA A 110 -5.05 13.04 0.94
C ALA A 110 -6.51 12.62 1.10
N MET A 111 -6.76 11.70 2.04
CA MET A 111 -8.12 11.25 2.33
C MET A 111 -8.55 11.77 3.70
N PRO A 112 -9.38 12.82 3.75
CA PRO A 112 -9.86 13.31 5.03
C PRO A 112 -10.80 12.28 5.66
N VAL A 113 -10.63 12.09 6.98
CA VAL A 113 -11.51 11.23 7.74
C VAL A 113 -12.39 12.11 8.61
N HIS A 114 -13.71 11.99 8.43
CA HIS A 114 -14.66 12.69 9.28
C HIS A 114 -14.77 11.97 10.61
N ARG A 115 -14.54 12.69 11.68
CA ARG A 115 -14.75 12.18 13.04
C ARG A 115 -15.82 13.01 13.73
N ASP A 116 -16.83 12.34 14.23
CA ASP A 116 -17.85 12.96 15.06
C ASP A 116 -17.35 13.22 16.48
#